data_45d5528d83efe3bc86ba465a9fed29bb
#
_entry.id   45d5528d83efe3bc86ba465a9fed29bb
#
_cell.length_a   1.000
_cell.length_b   1.000
_cell.length_c   1.000
_cell.angle_alpha   90.00
_cell.angle_beta   90.00
_cell.angle_gamma   90.00
#
_symmetry.space_group_name_H-M   'P 1'
#
loop_
_entity.id
_entity.type
_entity.pdbx_description
1 polymer ?
#
loop_
_entity_poly.entity_id
_entity_poly.type
_entity_poly.pdbx_seq_one_letter_code
_entity_poly.pdbx_strand_id
1 'polypeptide(L)' 'MERKGRIHGYYYDGETQWVMYEDEDGYIEMREMEDDDD' A
#
# COMPACT_ATOMS: atom_id res chain seq x y z
N MET A 1 6.62 6.51 16.63
CA MET A 1 7.13 6.31 15.77
C MET A 1 6.58 6.50 14.55
N GLU A 2 7.11 7.02 13.63
CA GLU A 2 6.56 7.20 12.44
C GLU A 2 6.89 6.30 11.46
N ARG A 3 6.19 6.11 10.45
CA ARG A 3 6.39 5.28 9.43
C ARG A 3 7.12 5.95 8.43
N LYS A 4 8.09 5.48 7.84
CA LYS A 4 8.80 6.10 6.83
C LYS A 4 8.31 5.69 5.58
N GLY A 5 7.50 5.59 5.03
CA GLY A 5 7.04 5.25 3.72
C GLY A 5 5.87 6.08 3.36
N ARG A 6 5.51 6.18 2.14
CA ARG A 6 4.38 6.95 1.73
C ARG A 6 3.64 6.20 0.67
N ILE A 7 2.41 6.46 0.43
CA ILE A 7 1.63 5.80 -0.55
C ILE A 7 1.97 6.32 -1.90
N HIS A 8 2.38 5.43 -2.78
CA HIS A 8 2.78 5.82 -4.11
C HIS A 8 1.56 5.72 -5.01
N GLY A 9 0.66 4.83 -4.80
CA GLY A 9 -0.50 4.72 -5.63
C GLY A 9 -1.37 3.57 -5.24
N TYR A 10 -2.41 3.30 -6.02
CA TYR A 10 -3.30 2.22 -5.69
C TYR A 10 -3.52 1.39 -6.96
N TYR A 11 -3.83 0.14 -6.79
CA TYR A 11 -4.03 -0.73 -7.94
C TYR A 11 -5.16 -1.69 -7.61
N TYR A 12 -6.10 -1.87 -8.51
CA TYR A 12 -7.21 -2.75 -8.27
C TYR A 12 -7.22 -3.78 -9.36
N ASP A 13 -7.15 -5.05 -9.07
CA ASP A 13 -7.08 -6.03 -10.09
C ASP A 13 -8.42 -6.66 -10.32
N GLY A 14 -9.47 -6.18 -9.84
CA GLY A 14 -10.77 -6.76 -10.10
C GLY A 14 -11.31 -7.51 -8.94
N GLU A 15 -10.53 -7.95 -8.07
CA GLU A 15 -10.96 -8.60 -6.91
C GLU A 15 -10.31 -8.03 -5.71
N THR A 16 -9.11 -7.57 -5.76
CA THR A 16 -8.38 -7.11 -4.60
C THR A 16 -7.86 -5.72 -4.84
N GLN A 17 -7.97 -4.88 -3.86
CA GLN A 17 -7.46 -3.53 -3.96
C GLN A 17 -6.10 -3.53 -3.31
N TRP A 18 -5.10 -3.03 -4.00
CA TRP A 18 -3.75 -3.02 -3.47
C TRP A 18 -3.30 -1.60 -3.28
N VAL A 19 -2.37 -1.40 -2.38
CA VAL A 19 -1.80 -0.08 -2.18
C VAL A 19 -0.32 -0.23 -2.41
N MET A 20 0.29 0.70 -3.08
CA MET A 20 1.69 0.67 -3.35
C MET A 20 2.38 1.63 -2.43
N TYR A 21 3.29 1.10 -1.62
CA TYR A 21 3.98 1.90 -0.63
C TYR A 21 5.40 2.08 -1.07
N GLU A 22 5.92 3.27 -0.97
CA GLU A 22 7.28 3.51 -1.34
C GLU A 22 8.10 3.66 -0.09
N ASP A 23 9.15 2.87 0.08
CA ASP A 23 9.94 2.88 1.26
C ASP A 23 10.93 4.00 1.21
N GLU A 24 11.63 4.31 2.24
CA GLU A 24 12.55 5.39 2.20
C GLU A 24 13.73 4.99 1.36
N ASP A 25 13.93 3.77 1.01
CA ASP A 25 15.01 3.37 0.18
C ASP A 25 14.56 3.45 -1.26
N GLY A 26 13.36 3.75 -1.55
CA GLY A 26 12.92 3.84 -2.91
C GLY A 26 12.30 2.57 -3.43
N TYR A 27 12.06 1.61 -2.61
CA TYR A 27 11.49 0.37 -3.08
C TYR A 27 9.98 0.43 -2.97
N ILE A 28 9.28 -0.12 -3.90
CA ILE A 28 7.84 -0.11 -3.91
C ILE A 28 7.34 -1.46 -3.42
N GLU A 29 6.46 -1.46 -2.47
CA GLU A 29 5.93 -2.68 -1.93
C GLU A 29 4.42 -2.67 -2.10
N MET A 30 3.83 -3.68 -2.65
CA MET A 30 2.40 -3.74 -2.81
C MET A 30 1.80 -4.50 -1.66
N ARG A 31 0.77 -3.92 -1.04
CA ARG A 31 0.13 -4.55 0.06
C ARG A 31 -1.35 -4.62 -0.20
N GLU A 32 -2.01 -5.65 0.28
CA GLU A 32 -3.42 -5.81 0.06
C GLU A 32 -4.14 -4.89 1.01
N MET A 33 -5.06 -4.07 0.53
CA MET A 33 -5.74 -3.15 1.36
C MET A 33 -6.87 -3.88 2.02
N GLU A 34 -6.89 -4.00 3.31
CA GLU A 34 -7.94 -4.68 3.98
C GLU A 34 -8.96 -3.76 4.47
N ASP A 35 -10.22 -4.03 4.30
CA ASP A 35 -11.27 -3.19 4.69
C ASP A 35 -11.75 -3.67 5.98
N ASP A 36 -11.22 -3.44 7.05
CA ASP A 36 -11.62 -3.95 8.27
C ASP A 36 -12.72 -3.23 8.82
N ASP A 37 -13.90 -3.57 8.67
CA ASP A 37 -14.96 -2.93 9.10
C ASP A 37 -15.46 -3.42 10.32
N ASP A 38 -15.19 -3.75 11.23
CA ASP A 38 -15.67 -4.19 12.40
C ASP A 38 -16.68 -3.56 13.06
#